data_7b856aea7f10d5adeb3dcc58eaa1787d
#
_entry.id   7b856aea7f10d5adeb3dcc58eaa1787d
#
_cell.length_a   1.000
_cell.length_b   1.000
_cell.length_c   1.000
_cell.angle_alpha   90.00
_cell.angle_beta   90.00
_cell.angle_gamma   90.00
#
_symmetry.space_group_name_H-M   'P 1'
#
loop_
_entity.id
_entity.type
_entity.pdbx_description
1 polymer ?
#
loop_
_entity_poly.entity_id
_entity_poly.type
_entity_poly.pdbx_seq_one_letter_code
_entity_poly.pdbx_strand_id
1 'polypeptide(L)'
;MNKSMKLAIAAICVLCAGVSCMQAANSKPFVIPEIESWTAGEGSVRLSGRIVVKSEKLGAVAAALADDYRTMFGREMVVAKGKAKTGDVVLQLSKDKTLGSEGYRMTVGENITISAPTQTGAYWATRTLLQISEQTASHELPCGEIVDKPQYALRGFMIDCGRKYIPMSYLRNLVKVMAYYKMN
;
A
#
# COMPACT_ATOMS: atom_id res chain seq x y z
N MET A 1 36.05 -46.51 3.72
CA MET A 1 35.80 -45.14 3.20
C MET A 1 37.10 -44.35 3.32
N ASN A 2 37.78 -44.12 2.20
CA ASN A 2 39.17 -43.60 2.15
C ASN A 2 39.26 -42.13 2.61
N LYS A 3 40.39 -41.74 3.26
CA LYS A 3 40.61 -40.36 3.76
C LYS A 3 40.41 -39.28 2.69
N SER A 4 40.74 -39.55 1.45
CA SER A 4 40.54 -38.68 0.29
C SER A 4 39.06 -38.46 -0.04
N MET A 5 38.20 -39.45 0.15
CA MET A 5 36.75 -39.33 -0.09
C MET A 5 36.05 -38.51 0.99
N LYS A 6 36.53 -38.54 2.25
CA LYS A 6 36.07 -37.69 3.33
C LYS A 6 36.44 -36.21 3.12
N LEU A 7 37.63 -35.94 2.58
CA LEU A 7 38.09 -34.59 2.25
C LEU A 7 37.28 -33.98 1.08
N ALA A 8 36.95 -34.79 0.07
CA ALA A 8 36.16 -34.34 -1.08
C ALA A 8 34.71 -34.00 -0.67
N ILE A 9 34.09 -34.80 0.21
CA ILE A 9 32.75 -34.52 0.73
C ILE A 9 32.73 -33.25 1.60
N ALA A 10 33.76 -33.05 2.43
CA ALA A 10 33.88 -31.82 3.25
C ALA A 10 34.10 -30.57 2.36
N ALA A 11 34.83 -30.64 1.27
CA ALA A 11 35.03 -29.54 0.33
C ALA A 11 33.76 -29.18 -0.44
N ILE A 12 32.93 -30.16 -0.83
CA ILE A 12 31.64 -29.93 -1.48
C ILE A 12 30.61 -29.28 -0.52
N CYS A 13 30.58 -29.68 0.75
CA CYS A 13 29.70 -29.05 1.75
C CYS A 13 30.07 -27.59 2.06
N VAL A 14 31.35 -27.23 1.98
CA VAL A 14 31.80 -25.85 2.20
C VAL A 14 31.47 -24.94 0.99
N LEU A 15 31.47 -25.48 -0.25
CA LEU A 15 31.06 -24.73 -1.44
C LEU A 15 29.55 -24.44 -1.48
N CYS A 16 28.70 -25.29 -0.87
CA CYS A 16 27.26 -25.06 -0.81
C CYS A 16 26.83 -24.05 0.27
N ALA A 17 27.67 -23.73 1.24
CA ALA A 17 27.37 -22.78 2.32
C ALA A 17 27.48 -21.29 1.91
N GLY A 18 27.90 -20.99 0.68
CA GLY A 18 28.16 -19.64 0.18
C GLY A 18 27.15 -19.12 -0.83
N VAL A 19 26.03 -19.80 -1.08
CA VAL A 19 24.95 -19.24 -1.90
C VAL A 19 24.12 -18.33 -0.98
N SER A 20 24.60 -17.10 -0.78
CA SER A 20 23.71 -16.02 -0.32
C SER A 20 22.60 -15.92 -1.35
N CYS A 21 21.40 -16.32 -0.97
CA CYS A 21 20.22 -16.08 -1.78
C CYS A 21 20.09 -14.55 -1.91
N MET A 22 20.63 -13.99 -3.01
CA MET A 22 20.40 -12.58 -3.33
C MET A 22 18.91 -12.45 -3.57
N GLN A 23 18.20 -11.95 -2.57
CA GLN A 23 16.80 -11.64 -2.71
C GLN A 23 16.69 -10.51 -3.72
N ALA A 24 16.00 -10.77 -4.83
CA ALA A 24 15.81 -9.77 -5.86
C ALA A 24 14.99 -8.61 -5.31
N ALA A 25 15.37 -7.39 -5.65
CA ALA A 25 14.58 -6.20 -5.33
C ALA A 25 13.18 -6.32 -5.93
N ASN A 26 12.17 -5.88 -5.19
CA ASN A 26 10.79 -5.97 -5.60
C ASN A 26 10.50 -5.14 -6.86
N SER A 27 9.69 -5.66 -7.77
CA SER A 27 9.18 -4.90 -8.90
C SER A 27 8.22 -3.80 -8.46
N LYS A 28 8.12 -2.73 -9.26
CA LYS A 28 7.13 -1.66 -9.05
C LYS A 28 5.72 -2.24 -9.06
N PRO A 29 4.89 -2.03 -8.03
CA PRO A 29 3.52 -2.51 -8.01
C PRO A 29 2.67 -1.80 -9.07
N PHE A 30 1.73 -2.53 -9.65
CA PHE A 30 0.78 -1.97 -10.61
C PHE A 30 -0.30 -1.19 -9.88
N VAL A 31 -0.50 0.08 -10.21
CA VAL A 31 -1.52 0.97 -9.61
C VAL A 31 -2.07 1.89 -10.68
N ILE A 32 -3.36 2.18 -10.64
CA ILE A 32 -4.03 3.13 -11.54
C ILE A 32 -4.61 4.30 -10.71
N PRO A 33 -4.23 5.55 -11.00
CA PRO A 33 -3.14 6.00 -11.88
C PRO A 33 -1.78 5.49 -11.42
N GLU A 34 -0.84 5.36 -12.37
CA GLU A 34 0.52 4.91 -12.07
C GLU A 34 1.19 5.83 -11.02
N ILE A 35 1.89 5.24 -10.07
CA ILE A 35 2.62 5.97 -9.04
C ILE A 35 3.83 6.69 -9.63
N GLU A 36 4.12 7.91 -9.15
CA GLU A 36 5.20 8.77 -9.66
C GLU A 36 6.58 8.13 -9.43
N SER A 37 6.84 7.62 -8.23
CA SER A 37 8.14 7.07 -7.86
C SER A 37 8.01 5.80 -7.05
N TRP A 38 8.90 4.83 -7.34
CA TRP A 38 9.07 3.60 -6.60
C TRP A 38 10.54 3.36 -6.30
N THR A 39 10.87 3.19 -5.04
CA THR A 39 12.17 2.69 -4.59
C THR A 39 12.00 1.27 -4.08
N ALA A 40 12.56 0.32 -4.80
CA ALA A 40 12.42 -1.10 -4.48
C ALA A 40 13.12 -1.44 -3.16
N GLY A 41 12.45 -2.24 -2.33
CA GLY A 41 13.03 -2.96 -1.19
C GLY A 41 13.07 -4.45 -1.46
N GLU A 42 13.43 -5.22 -0.45
CA GLU A 42 13.48 -6.68 -0.50
C GLU A 42 12.39 -7.30 0.39
N GLY A 43 11.83 -8.41 -0.06
CA GLY A 43 10.81 -9.15 0.70
C GLY A 43 9.43 -8.51 0.69
N SER A 44 8.54 -9.00 1.51
CA SER A 44 7.14 -8.55 1.62
C SER A 44 6.69 -8.49 3.08
N VAL A 45 5.63 -7.74 3.33
CA VAL A 45 4.98 -7.66 4.65
C VAL A 45 3.49 -7.96 4.51
N ARG A 46 2.98 -8.81 5.39
CA ARG A 46 1.55 -9.11 5.49
C ARG A 46 0.86 -8.09 6.37
N LEU A 47 -0.30 -7.60 5.95
CA LEU A 47 -1.14 -6.73 6.76
C LEU A 47 -1.65 -7.44 8.02
N SER A 48 -1.46 -6.79 9.18
CA SER A 48 -1.89 -7.31 10.51
C SER A 48 -3.40 -7.18 10.77
N GLY A 49 -4.09 -6.34 9.98
CA GLY A 49 -5.48 -5.94 10.23
C GLY A 49 -5.61 -4.81 11.26
N ARG A 50 -4.54 -4.06 11.56
CA ARG A 50 -4.59 -2.89 12.45
C ARG A 50 -4.18 -1.62 11.73
N ILE A 51 -4.88 -0.51 12.06
CA ILE A 51 -4.57 0.84 11.58
C ILE A 51 -4.21 1.69 12.81
N VAL A 52 -2.98 2.18 12.87
CA VAL A 52 -2.50 3.06 13.94
C VAL A 52 -2.53 4.50 13.46
N VAL A 53 -3.31 5.35 14.12
CA VAL A 53 -3.48 6.75 13.75
C VAL A 53 -2.62 7.63 14.66
N LYS A 54 -1.69 8.39 14.10
CA LYS A 54 -0.80 9.32 14.84
C LYS A 54 -1.36 10.74 14.98
N SER A 55 -2.46 11.06 14.29
CA SER A 55 -3.14 12.35 14.37
C SER A 55 -4.64 12.13 14.30
N GLU A 56 -5.40 12.71 15.23
CA GLU A 56 -6.87 12.59 15.25
C GLU A 56 -7.54 13.06 13.96
N LYS A 57 -6.91 14.00 13.25
CA LYS A 57 -7.36 14.45 11.92
C LYS A 57 -7.46 13.32 10.90
N LEU A 58 -6.71 12.24 11.06
CA LEU A 58 -6.72 11.09 10.14
C LEU A 58 -7.74 10.00 10.54
N GLY A 59 -8.54 10.20 11.57
CA GLY A 59 -9.54 9.24 12.04
C GLY A 59 -10.56 8.85 10.96
N ALA A 60 -11.07 9.83 10.21
CA ALA A 60 -11.99 9.56 9.10
C ALA A 60 -11.35 8.76 7.97
N VAL A 61 -10.07 9.02 7.66
CA VAL A 61 -9.31 8.26 6.65
C VAL A 61 -9.11 6.81 7.10
N ALA A 62 -8.80 6.60 8.38
CA ALA A 62 -8.65 5.26 8.95
C ALA A 62 -9.97 4.47 8.92
N ALA A 63 -11.09 5.12 9.28
CA ALA A 63 -12.41 4.50 9.24
C ALA A 63 -12.83 4.13 7.81
N ALA A 64 -12.58 5.02 6.83
CA ALA A 64 -12.83 4.75 5.43
C ALA A 64 -12.00 3.57 4.91
N LEU A 65 -10.69 3.50 5.25
CA LEU A 65 -9.84 2.37 4.88
C LEU A 65 -10.37 1.06 5.47
N ALA A 66 -10.78 1.05 6.75
CA ALA A 66 -11.31 -0.15 7.41
C ALA A 66 -12.60 -0.63 6.75
N ASP A 67 -13.52 0.28 6.41
CA ASP A 67 -14.79 -0.05 5.75
C ASP A 67 -14.58 -0.57 4.32
N ASP A 68 -13.71 0.09 3.56
CA ASP A 68 -13.36 -0.34 2.20
C ASP A 68 -12.66 -1.72 2.21
N TYR A 69 -11.74 -1.94 3.15
CA TYR A 69 -11.03 -3.20 3.27
C TYR A 69 -11.97 -4.36 3.60
N ARG A 70 -12.92 -4.13 4.51
CA ARG A 70 -13.99 -5.07 4.83
C ARG A 70 -14.89 -5.33 3.63
N THR A 71 -15.28 -4.29 2.89
CA THR A 71 -16.18 -4.40 1.74
C THR A 71 -15.53 -5.13 0.57
N MET A 72 -14.25 -4.85 0.29
CA MET A 72 -13.53 -5.42 -0.85
C MET A 72 -13.01 -6.84 -0.59
N PHE A 73 -12.51 -7.08 0.62
CA PHE A 73 -11.78 -8.32 0.94
C PHE A 73 -12.45 -9.20 1.99
N GLY A 74 -13.57 -8.75 2.59
CA GLY A 74 -14.23 -9.48 3.68
C GLY A 74 -13.39 -9.59 4.95
N ARG A 75 -12.40 -8.71 5.14
CA ARG A 75 -11.47 -8.73 6.28
C ARG A 75 -11.59 -7.47 7.12
N GLU A 76 -11.67 -7.64 8.43
CA GLU A 76 -11.75 -6.52 9.37
C GLU A 76 -10.39 -5.86 9.57
N MET A 77 -10.39 -4.52 9.63
CA MET A 77 -9.28 -3.73 10.11
C MET A 77 -9.71 -2.91 11.32
N VAL A 78 -8.91 -2.94 12.39
CA VAL A 78 -9.23 -2.27 13.65
C VAL A 78 -8.40 -1.00 13.78
N VAL A 79 -9.06 0.14 13.99
CA VAL A 79 -8.38 1.40 14.30
C VAL A 79 -7.90 1.36 15.75
N ALA A 80 -6.60 1.50 15.95
CA ALA A 80 -5.94 1.38 17.24
C ALA A 80 -5.09 2.61 17.57
N LYS A 81 -4.91 2.87 18.86
CA LYS A 81 -3.95 3.86 19.38
C LYS A 81 -2.68 3.13 19.87
N GLY A 82 -1.57 3.85 19.93
CA GLY A 82 -0.34 3.37 20.55
C GLY A 82 0.82 3.14 19.57
N LYS A 83 1.72 2.21 19.94
CA LYS A 83 2.88 1.86 19.12
C LYS A 83 2.47 0.93 17.99
N ALA A 84 3.03 1.14 16.80
CA ALA A 84 2.88 0.26 15.67
C ALA A 84 3.62 -1.07 15.93
N LYS A 85 3.07 -2.14 15.36
CA LYS A 85 3.64 -3.49 15.35
C LYS A 85 3.83 -3.92 13.89
N THR A 86 4.58 -4.97 13.68
CA THR A 86 4.80 -5.56 12.35
C THR A 86 3.47 -5.77 11.61
N GLY A 87 3.40 -5.29 10.37
CA GLY A 87 2.23 -5.41 9.51
C GLY A 87 1.11 -4.39 9.78
N ASP A 88 1.26 -3.49 10.76
CA ASP A 88 0.28 -2.43 11.01
C ASP A 88 0.33 -1.36 9.90
N VAL A 89 -0.83 -0.78 9.56
CA VAL A 89 -0.90 0.43 8.75
C VAL A 89 -0.81 1.65 9.67
N VAL A 90 0.20 2.48 9.47
CA VAL A 90 0.43 3.69 10.27
C VAL A 90 0.05 4.91 9.45
N LEU A 91 -0.90 5.70 9.92
CA LEU A 91 -1.31 6.96 9.31
C LEU A 91 -0.74 8.13 10.10
N GLN A 92 0.04 9.00 9.43
CA GLN A 92 0.61 10.18 10.04
C GLN A 92 0.61 11.40 9.11
N LEU A 93 0.57 12.60 9.70
CA LEU A 93 0.73 13.83 8.95
C LEU A 93 2.22 14.14 8.78
N SER A 94 2.58 14.61 7.59
CA SER A 94 3.92 15.06 7.22
C SER A 94 3.96 16.57 7.09
N LYS A 95 5.15 17.16 7.29
CA LYS A 95 5.43 18.56 6.98
C LYS A 95 6.10 18.74 5.61
N ASP A 96 6.23 17.67 4.84
CA ASP A 96 6.85 17.69 3.51
C ASP A 96 5.96 18.42 2.50
N LYS A 97 6.32 19.67 2.22
CA LYS A 97 5.58 20.54 1.27
C LYS A 97 5.76 20.13 -0.20
N THR A 98 6.76 19.32 -0.52
CA THR A 98 7.03 18.88 -1.90
C THR A 98 5.93 17.96 -2.44
N LEU A 99 5.20 17.32 -1.52
CA LEU A 99 4.06 16.46 -1.84
C LEU A 99 2.78 17.24 -2.22
N GLY A 100 2.73 18.56 -1.97
CA GLY A 100 1.53 19.36 -2.20
C GLY A 100 0.35 18.94 -1.30
N SER A 101 -0.87 19.29 -1.71
CA SER A 101 -2.07 19.02 -0.92
C SER A 101 -2.61 17.59 -1.08
N GLU A 102 -2.25 16.88 -2.14
CA GLU A 102 -2.81 15.57 -2.48
C GLU A 102 -1.75 14.45 -2.56
N GLY A 103 -0.47 14.80 -2.48
CA GLY A 103 0.60 13.81 -2.52
C GLY A 103 0.81 13.12 -1.18
N TYR A 104 1.53 12.00 -1.25
CA TYR A 104 1.86 11.17 -0.10
C TYR A 104 3.17 10.39 -0.30
N ARG A 105 3.71 9.92 0.81
CA ARG A 105 4.77 8.91 0.86
C ARG A 105 4.22 7.68 1.57
N MET A 106 4.43 6.51 1.00
CA MET A 106 4.09 5.24 1.64
C MET A 106 5.34 4.35 1.67
N THR A 107 5.79 4.02 2.87
CA THR A 107 6.92 3.12 3.09
C THR A 107 6.40 1.78 3.56
N VAL A 108 6.73 0.73 2.84
CA VAL A 108 6.40 -0.66 3.16
C VAL A 108 7.66 -1.37 3.64
N GLY A 109 7.67 -1.75 4.90
CA GLY A 109 8.79 -2.43 5.56
C GLY A 109 8.26 -3.27 6.71
N GLU A 110 8.79 -3.14 7.93
CA GLU A 110 8.23 -3.83 9.10
C GLU A 110 6.74 -3.51 9.31
N ASN A 111 6.33 -2.30 9.00
CA ASN A 111 4.94 -1.85 8.93
C ASN A 111 4.71 -1.01 7.67
N ILE A 112 3.47 -0.64 7.42
CA ILE A 112 3.08 0.19 6.28
C ILE A 112 2.85 1.61 6.79
N THR A 113 3.82 2.51 6.58
CA THR A 113 3.73 3.90 7.03
C THR A 113 3.27 4.81 5.89
N ILE A 114 2.12 5.44 6.07
CA ILE A 114 1.55 6.45 5.18
C ILE A 114 1.76 7.83 5.80
N SER A 115 2.50 8.69 5.10
CA SER A 115 2.82 10.06 5.50
C SER A 115 2.33 11.02 4.43
N ALA A 116 1.48 11.97 4.77
CA ALA A 116 0.94 12.96 3.85
C ALA A 116 0.78 14.32 4.52
N PRO A 117 0.88 15.45 3.79
CA PRO A 117 0.67 16.78 4.35
C PRO A 117 -0.79 17.02 4.77
N THR A 118 -1.73 16.33 4.14
CA THR A 118 -3.17 16.52 4.33
C THR A 118 -3.92 15.20 4.50
N GLN A 119 -5.17 15.29 4.92
CA GLN A 119 -6.09 14.15 4.94
C GLN A 119 -6.35 13.59 3.54
N THR A 120 -6.43 14.45 2.53
CA THR A 120 -6.67 14.07 1.13
C THR A 120 -5.51 13.24 0.60
N GLY A 121 -4.25 13.66 0.81
CA GLY A 121 -3.08 12.88 0.42
C GLY A 121 -3.03 11.52 1.13
N ALA A 122 -3.33 11.49 2.44
CA ALA A 122 -3.42 10.24 3.19
C ALA A 122 -4.54 9.33 2.65
N TYR A 123 -5.68 9.89 2.24
CA TYR A 123 -6.77 9.14 1.62
C TYR A 123 -6.35 8.53 0.28
N TRP A 124 -5.66 9.29 -0.59
CA TRP A 124 -5.14 8.76 -1.85
C TRP A 124 -4.13 7.62 -1.65
N ALA A 125 -3.30 7.73 -0.63
CA ALA A 125 -2.40 6.64 -0.27
C ALA A 125 -3.14 5.35 0.11
N THR A 126 -4.29 5.46 0.79
CA THR A 126 -5.11 4.28 1.11
C THR A 126 -5.68 3.62 -0.15
N ARG A 127 -5.96 4.39 -1.21
CA ARG A 127 -6.40 3.82 -2.52
C ARG A 127 -5.29 3.01 -3.16
N THR A 128 -4.07 3.50 -3.13
CA THR A 128 -2.89 2.76 -3.57
C THR A 128 -2.69 1.47 -2.75
N LEU A 129 -2.82 1.54 -1.43
CA LEU A 129 -2.73 0.38 -0.56
C LEU A 129 -3.77 -0.70 -0.92
N LEU A 130 -5.02 -0.32 -1.16
CA LEU A 130 -6.09 -1.25 -1.57
C LEU A 130 -5.76 -1.92 -2.91
N GLN A 131 -5.33 -1.14 -3.92
CA GLN A 131 -4.97 -1.68 -5.23
C GLN A 131 -3.79 -2.67 -5.17
N ILE A 132 -2.78 -2.39 -4.35
CA ILE A 132 -1.66 -3.33 -4.15
C ILE A 132 -2.15 -4.58 -3.40
N SER A 133 -2.99 -4.41 -2.37
CA SER A 133 -3.53 -5.53 -1.59
C SER A 133 -4.40 -6.48 -2.42
N GLU A 134 -5.06 -5.99 -3.48
CA GLU A 134 -5.90 -6.79 -4.37
C GLU A 134 -5.08 -7.72 -5.27
N GLN A 135 -3.81 -7.40 -5.52
CA GLN A 135 -2.94 -8.15 -6.44
C GLN A 135 -2.44 -9.48 -5.86
N THR A 136 -2.55 -9.66 -4.55
CA THR A 136 -2.10 -10.89 -3.88
C THR A 136 -3.19 -11.48 -3.00
N ALA A 137 -3.43 -12.79 -3.12
CA ALA A 137 -4.43 -13.49 -2.29
C ALA A 137 -4.08 -13.47 -0.79
N SER A 138 -2.79 -13.35 -0.45
CA SER A 138 -2.28 -13.28 0.92
C SER A 138 -2.36 -11.86 1.52
N HIS A 139 -2.64 -10.83 0.69
CA HIS A 139 -2.55 -9.41 1.04
C HIS A 139 -1.16 -9.03 1.56
N GLU A 140 -0.14 -9.61 0.98
CA GLU A 140 1.25 -9.22 1.19
C GLU A 140 1.62 -8.08 0.27
N LEU A 141 2.29 -7.08 0.83
CA LEU A 141 2.75 -5.92 0.07
C LEU A 141 4.26 -6.03 -0.13
N PRO A 142 4.77 -5.75 -1.34
CA PRO A 142 6.20 -5.70 -1.59
C PRO A 142 6.83 -4.58 -0.77
N CYS A 143 7.93 -4.86 -0.08
CA CYS A 143 8.69 -3.85 0.65
C CYS A 143 9.31 -2.84 -0.32
N GLY A 144 9.29 -1.58 0.07
CA GLY A 144 9.80 -0.46 -0.73
C GLY A 144 9.17 0.87 -0.33
N GLU A 145 9.47 1.90 -1.10
CA GLU A 145 8.92 3.24 -0.88
C GLU A 145 8.22 3.76 -2.12
N ILE A 146 7.02 4.27 -1.94
CA ILE A 146 6.22 4.97 -2.93
C ILE A 146 6.19 6.45 -2.56
N VAL A 147 6.51 7.31 -3.52
CA VAL A 147 6.21 8.75 -3.46
C VAL A 147 5.30 9.05 -4.65
N ASP A 148 4.15 9.64 -4.36
CA ASP A 148 3.13 9.87 -5.38
C ASP A 148 2.36 11.18 -5.13
N LYS A 149 2.04 11.86 -6.20
CA LYS A 149 1.19 13.04 -6.23
C LYS A 149 0.50 13.16 -7.58
N PRO A 150 -0.70 13.77 -7.66
CA PRO A 150 -1.39 13.90 -8.94
C PRO A 150 -0.65 14.85 -9.89
N GLN A 151 -0.59 14.46 -11.15
CA GLN A 151 -0.06 15.30 -12.23
C GLN A 151 -1.07 16.39 -12.66
N TYR A 152 -2.38 16.11 -12.51
CA TYR A 152 -3.47 17.00 -12.87
C TYR A 152 -4.29 17.38 -11.65
N ALA A 153 -4.58 18.67 -11.50
CA ALA A 153 -5.37 19.18 -10.38
C ALA A 153 -6.84 18.74 -10.46
N LEU A 154 -7.39 18.61 -11.67
CA LEU A 154 -8.76 18.17 -11.93
C LEU A 154 -8.77 16.78 -12.57
N ARG A 155 -9.48 15.83 -11.94
CA ARG A 155 -9.61 14.44 -12.37
C ARG A 155 -11.07 14.02 -12.20
N GLY A 156 -11.89 14.38 -13.16
CA GLY A 156 -13.33 14.25 -13.07
C GLY A 156 -13.94 13.31 -14.12
N PHE A 157 -15.18 12.97 -13.90
CA PHE A 157 -16.03 12.26 -14.85
C PHE A 157 -17.37 13.01 -14.97
N MET A 158 -17.85 13.21 -16.17
CA MET A 158 -19.14 13.84 -16.43
C MET A 158 -20.17 12.78 -16.82
N ILE A 159 -21.35 12.84 -16.21
CA ILE A 159 -22.49 11.99 -16.54
C ILE A 159 -23.74 12.84 -16.77
N ASP A 160 -24.43 12.62 -17.89
CA ASP A 160 -25.70 13.28 -18.18
C ASP A 160 -26.87 12.49 -17.61
N CYS A 161 -27.46 13.00 -16.55
CA CYS A 161 -28.67 12.43 -15.94
C CYS A 161 -29.98 12.93 -16.55
N GLY A 162 -29.93 13.92 -17.47
CA GLY A 162 -31.11 14.50 -18.10
C GLY A 162 -31.71 13.64 -19.20
N ARG A 163 -30.88 12.89 -19.91
CA ARG A 163 -31.30 12.05 -21.05
C ARG A 163 -31.76 10.65 -20.64
N LYS A 164 -31.33 10.19 -19.48
CA LYS A 164 -31.66 8.85 -18.97
C LYS A 164 -31.70 8.87 -17.44
N TYR A 165 -32.74 8.27 -16.87
CA TYR A 165 -32.77 8.06 -15.44
C TYR A 165 -31.62 7.17 -14.99
N ILE A 166 -30.85 7.65 -14.01
CA ILE A 166 -29.76 6.91 -13.39
C ILE A 166 -30.10 6.72 -11.91
N PRO A 167 -30.21 5.48 -11.41
CA PRO A 167 -30.52 5.21 -10.02
C PRO A 167 -29.47 5.78 -9.08
N MET A 168 -29.89 6.27 -7.91
CA MET A 168 -28.98 6.80 -6.89
C MET A 168 -27.95 5.76 -6.42
N SER A 169 -28.31 4.47 -6.42
CA SER A 169 -27.38 3.38 -6.11
C SER A 169 -26.22 3.32 -7.10
N TYR A 170 -26.49 3.50 -8.39
CA TYR A 170 -25.44 3.57 -9.41
C TYR A 170 -24.52 4.78 -9.19
N LEU A 171 -25.08 5.97 -8.94
CA LEU A 171 -24.29 7.18 -8.69
C LEU A 171 -23.39 7.04 -7.47
N ARG A 172 -23.89 6.44 -6.38
CA ARG A 172 -23.08 6.15 -5.20
C ARG A 172 -21.94 5.18 -5.48
N ASN A 173 -22.19 4.16 -6.28
CA ASN A 173 -21.14 3.23 -6.71
C ASN A 173 -20.12 3.89 -7.63
N LEU A 174 -20.59 4.75 -8.56
CA LEU A 174 -19.70 5.52 -9.44
C LEU A 174 -18.73 6.39 -8.63
N VAL A 175 -19.21 7.10 -7.60
CA VAL A 175 -18.35 7.91 -6.71
C VAL A 175 -17.32 7.04 -5.99
N LYS A 176 -17.66 5.83 -5.56
CA LYS A 176 -16.70 4.89 -4.95
C LYS A 176 -15.63 4.46 -5.96
N VAL A 177 -16.02 4.16 -7.19
CA VAL A 177 -15.08 3.82 -8.27
C VAL A 177 -14.17 5.01 -8.59
N MET A 178 -14.72 6.22 -8.70
CA MET A 178 -13.94 7.44 -8.89
C MET A 178 -12.91 7.64 -7.78
N ALA A 179 -13.33 7.48 -6.53
CA ALA A 179 -12.44 7.57 -5.37
C ALA A 179 -11.33 6.50 -5.42
N TYR A 180 -11.65 5.26 -5.82
CA TYR A 180 -10.69 4.18 -5.96
C TYR A 180 -9.58 4.52 -6.96
N TYR A 181 -9.93 5.20 -8.05
CA TYR A 181 -8.99 5.70 -9.06
C TYR A 181 -8.49 7.13 -8.80
N LYS A 182 -8.61 7.63 -7.57
CA LYS A 182 -8.11 8.95 -7.13
C LYS A 182 -8.66 10.13 -7.93
N MET A 183 -9.89 10.05 -8.43
CA MET A 183 -10.60 11.18 -9.05
C MET A 183 -11.15 12.13 -7.96
N ASN A 184 -11.22 13.46 -8.27
CA ASN A 184 -11.68 14.49 -7.33
C ASN A 184 -12.84 15.32 -7.86
#